data_be372654e98c529d96cf003dbbc935c2
#
_entry.id   be372654e98c529d96cf003dbbc935c2
#
_cell.length_a   1.000
_cell.length_b   1.000
_cell.length_c   1.000
_cell.angle_alpha   90.00
_cell.angle_beta   90.00
_cell.angle_gamma   90.00
#
_symmetry.space_group_name_H-M   'P 1'
#
loop_
_entity.id
_entity.type
_entity.pdbx_description
1 polymer ?
#
loop_
_entity_poly.entity_id
_entity_poly.type
_entity_poly.pdbx_seq_one_letter_code
_entity_poly.pdbx_strand_id
1 'polypeptide(L)'
;MYYNAFNTSNSFVNKNAQISMNIGDSLHLKVINNDTITHGFDIKWTTGLSNTIASGDSIEITFSSQNIGSYIYYDPLNYPNNAYVGLSGIIAVGSNSNSYFWNIKDHQLTWNDSIANGNNVNWSNYYPDYFTINGQSNPNINLDTTARVTGFVGDTILIYMANTGQAEHSIHFHGYHCNILFSSYKPSHVGRSKDTFPVKIMESYVLMLIPDKPGEYPVHDHNLLSVTGGGLYPFGMFLTLLIQ
;
A
#
# COMPACT_ATOMS: atom_id res chain seq x y z
N MET A 1 -0.34 -6.66 -17.90
CA MET A 1 0.65 -5.74 -17.27
C MET A 1 1.66 -6.58 -16.51
N TYR A 2 2.96 -6.32 -16.68
CA TYR A 2 4.02 -6.96 -15.90
C TYR A 2 3.93 -6.50 -14.44
N TYR A 3 4.01 -7.45 -13.51
CA TYR A 3 3.88 -7.18 -12.08
C TYR A 3 4.61 -8.25 -11.26
N ASN A 4 5.35 -7.82 -10.26
CA ASN A 4 6.01 -8.66 -9.26
C ASN A 4 5.34 -8.46 -7.90
N ALA A 5 5.46 -9.42 -6.99
CA ALA A 5 4.93 -9.27 -5.65
C ALA A 5 5.72 -10.09 -4.63
N PHE A 6 5.82 -9.58 -3.42
CA PHE A 6 6.18 -10.38 -2.26
C PHE A 6 4.94 -11.15 -1.79
N ASN A 7 4.96 -12.47 -1.97
CA ASN A 7 3.84 -13.33 -1.56
C ASN A 7 4.21 -14.19 -0.36
N THR A 8 3.23 -14.63 0.40
CA THR A 8 3.40 -15.55 1.54
C THR A 8 3.45 -17.03 1.13
N SER A 9 3.29 -17.31 -0.15
CA SER A 9 3.33 -18.67 -0.73
C SER A 9 4.06 -18.65 -2.07
N ASN A 10 4.39 -19.83 -2.60
CA ASN A 10 5.02 -19.96 -3.92
C ASN A 10 4.06 -19.69 -5.09
N SER A 11 2.77 -19.51 -4.83
CA SER A 11 1.78 -19.12 -5.85
C SER A 11 1.75 -17.61 -5.99
N PHE A 12 1.94 -17.13 -7.21
CA PHE A 12 1.86 -15.71 -7.49
C PHE A 12 0.43 -15.19 -7.34
N VAL A 13 0.30 -14.09 -6.61
CA VAL A 13 -0.87 -13.21 -6.60
C VAL A 13 -0.39 -11.75 -6.71
N ASN A 14 -1.16 -10.90 -7.36
CA ASN A 14 -0.81 -9.48 -7.56
C ASN A 14 -0.95 -8.62 -6.30
N LYS A 15 -1.33 -9.21 -5.18
CA LYS A 15 -1.42 -8.58 -3.86
C LYS A 15 -0.17 -8.92 -3.06
N ASN A 16 0.54 -7.89 -2.62
CA ASN A 16 1.69 -8.08 -1.74
C ASN A 16 1.27 -8.59 -0.36
N ALA A 17 2.17 -9.31 0.30
CA ALA A 17 1.97 -9.81 1.65
C ALA A 17 1.57 -8.69 2.61
N GLN A 18 0.45 -8.86 3.29
CA GLN A 18 0.00 -7.98 4.36
C GLN A 18 0.51 -8.55 5.68
N ILE A 19 1.47 -7.86 6.28
CA ILE A 19 2.17 -8.34 7.47
C ILE A 19 1.65 -7.54 8.67
N SER A 20 1.27 -8.24 9.74
CA SER A 20 0.78 -7.64 10.98
C SER A 20 1.59 -8.10 12.18
N MET A 21 1.81 -7.21 13.13
CA MET A 21 2.43 -7.52 14.41
C MET A 21 1.85 -6.64 15.53
N ASN A 22 1.96 -7.08 16.78
CA ASN A 22 1.59 -6.24 17.91
C ASN A 22 2.69 -5.20 18.21
N ILE A 23 2.31 -4.15 18.91
CA ILE A 23 3.27 -3.17 19.44
C ILE A 23 4.19 -3.87 20.44
N GLY A 24 5.49 -3.68 20.29
CA GLY A 24 6.53 -4.25 21.15
C GLY A 24 6.97 -5.67 20.78
N ASP A 25 6.27 -6.35 19.86
CA ASP A 25 6.70 -7.65 19.35
C ASP A 25 7.93 -7.53 18.45
N SER A 26 8.57 -8.66 18.22
CA SER A 26 9.65 -8.82 17.25
C SER A 26 9.17 -9.70 16.10
N LEU A 27 9.14 -9.14 14.89
CA LEU A 27 8.79 -9.82 13.66
C LEU A 27 10.05 -10.43 13.04
N HIS A 28 10.04 -11.74 12.81
CA HIS A 28 11.10 -12.47 12.11
C HIS A 28 10.60 -12.85 10.72
N LEU A 29 11.25 -12.32 9.70
CA LEU A 29 10.92 -12.56 8.30
C LEU A 29 12.03 -13.37 7.65
N LYS A 30 11.67 -14.44 6.94
CA LYS A 30 12.51 -15.08 5.95
C LYS A 30 12.03 -14.66 4.58
N VAL A 31 12.86 -13.95 3.83
CA VAL A 31 12.57 -13.51 2.46
C VAL A 31 13.34 -14.38 1.50
N ILE A 32 12.63 -15.04 0.59
CA ILE A 32 13.19 -15.99 -0.39
C ILE A 32 13.04 -15.37 -1.77
N ASN A 33 14.12 -15.34 -2.54
CA ASN A 33 14.10 -14.90 -3.93
C ASN A 33 13.87 -16.08 -4.88
N ASN A 34 12.64 -16.22 -5.37
CA ASN A 34 12.27 -17.25 -6.36
C ASN A 34 12.39 -16.75 -7.81
N ASP A 35 12.87 -15.52 -8.02
CA ASP A 35 13.12 -14.98 -9.36
C ASP A 35 14.50 -15.40 -9.87
N THR A 36 14.72 -15.21 -11.17
CA THR A 36 15.99 -15.47 -11.86
C THR A 36 17.02 -14.36 -11.72
N ILE A 37 16.62 -13.21 -11.20
CA ILE A 37 17.49 -12.04 -10.98
C ILE A 37 17.67 -11.75 -9.49
N THR A 38 18.69 -10.96 -9.16
CA THR A 38 18.93 -10.51 -7.79
C THR A 38 17.91 -9.47 -7.37
N HIS A 39 17.35 -9.62 -6.19
CA HIS A 39 16.44 -8.66 -5.54
C HIS A 39 17.02 -8.15 -4.22
N GLY A 40 16.39 -7.12 -3.67
CA GLY A 40 16.64 -6.63 -2.33
C GLY A 40 15.40 -6.71 -1.45
N PHE A 41 15.59 -6.49 -0.17
CA PHE A 41 14.50 -6.26 0.77
C PHE A 41 14.93 -5.25 1.83
N ASP A 42 14.14 -4.21 1.99
CA ASP A 42 14.35 -3.18 3.00
C ASP A 42 13.01 -2.80 3.63
N ILE A 43 13.05 -2.33 4.87
CA ILE A 43 11.91 -1.71 5.55
C ILE A 43 12.25 -0.23 5.71
N LYS A 44 11.49 0.62 5.04
CA LYS A 44 11.73 2.07 5.04
C LYS A 44 11.77 2.63 6.45
N TRP A 45 12.71 3.52 6.71
CA TRP A 45 13.00 4.18 7.99
C TRP A 45 13.67 3.28 9.04
N THR A 46 14.05 2.05 8.68
CA THR A 46 14.97 1.26 9.51
C THR A 46 16.41 1.47 9.03
N THR A 47 17.36 1.47 9.95
CA THR A 47 18.77 1.66 9.59
C THR A 47 19.41 0.32 9.25
N GLY A 48 20.11 0.25 8.12
CA GLY A 48 21.11 -0.79 7.85
C GLY A 48 20.63 -2.07 7.17
N LEU A 49 19.46 -2.10 6.53
CA LEU A 49 18.89 -3.30 5.92
C LEU A 49 19.01 -3.36 4.39
N SER A 50 19.99 -2.70 3.77
CA SER A 50 20.22 -2.91 2.34
C SER A 50 20.79 -4.31 2.09
N ASN A 51 19.91 -5.30 2.00
CA ASN A 51 20.28 -6.69 1.74
C ASN A 51 20.00 -7.05 0.30
N THR A 52 20.96 -7.69 -0.36
CA THR A 52 20.79 -8.32 -1.67
C THR A 52 20.52 -9.80 -1.52
N ILE A 53 19.58 -10.33 -2.30
CA ILE A 53 19.17 -11.74 -2.29
C ILE A 53 19.39 -12.26 -3.71
N ALA A 54 20.41 -13.09 -3.92
CA ALA A 54 20.64 -13.71 -5.21
C ALA A 54 19.47 -14.65 -5.60
N SER A 55 19.36 -14.98 -6.88
CA SER A 55 18.37 -15.96 -7.34
C SER A 55 18.49 -17.29 -6.60
N GLY A 56 17.40 -17.78 -6.04
CA GLY A 56 17.32 -19.01 -5.25
C GLY A 56 17.78 -18.90 -3.80
N ASP A 57 18.31 -17.74 -3.39
CA ASP A 57 18.76 -17.51 -2.01
C ASP A 57 17.67 -16.92 -1.12
N SER A 58 17.97 -16.81 0.17
CA SER A 58 17.09 -16.19 1.16
C SER A 58 17.89 -15.40 2.20
N ILE A 59 17.22 -14.43 2.82
CA ILE A 59 17.72 -13.69 3.98
C ILE A 59 16.73 -13.76 5.13
N GLU A 60 17.24 -13.58 6.34
CA GLU A 60 16.42 -13.42 7.55
C GLU A 60 16.54 -11.99 8.07
N ILE A 61 15.40 -11.38 8.39
CA ILE A 61 15.29 -10.00 8.86
C ILE A 61 14.47 -9.99 10.13
N THR A 62 14.92 -9.21 11.10
CA THR A 62 14.16 -8.95 12.32
C THR A 62 13.76 -7.48 12.35
N PHE A 63 12.49 -7.22 12.63
CA PHE A 63 11.91 -5.88 12.75
C PHE A 63 11.08 -5.78 14.03
N SER A 64 11.18 -4.64 14.74
CA SER A 64 10.34 -4.36 15.90
C SER A 64 9.96 -2.88 15.95
N SER A 65 8.82 -2.56 16.55
CA SER A 65 8.41 -1.18 16.81
C SER A 65 7.64 -1.09 18.13
N GLN A 66 7.93 -0.03 18.90
CA GLN A 66 7.25 0.27 20.15
C GLN A 66 6.02 1.17 19.97
N ASN A 67 5.69 1.55 18.73
CA ASN A 67 4.60 2.45 18.42
C ASN A 67 3.74 1.86 17.32
N ILE A 68 2.45 2.22 17.31
CA ILE A 68 1.58 1.97 16.17
C ILE A 68 2.18 2.57 14.90
N GLY A 69 2.08 1.87 13.77
CA GLY A 69 2.65 2.37 12.52
C GLY A 69 2.28 1.56 11.29
N SER A 70 2.42 2.20 10.15
CA SER A 70 2.35 1.60 8.82
C SER A 70 3.73 1.73 8.18
N TYR A 71 4.48 0.64 8.13
CA TYR A 71 5.86 0.62 7.63
C TYR A 71 5.89 -0.01 6.24
N ILE A 72 6.59 0.65 5.31
CA ILE A 72 6.72 0.17 3.93
C ILE A 72 7.92 -0.77 3.85
N TYR A 73 7.70 -2.02 3.43
CA TYR A 73 8.78 -2.87 2.96
C TYR A 73 8.84 -2.82 1.43
N TYR A 74 10.03 -2.93 0.85
CA TYR A 74 10.21 -2.81 -0.60
C TYR A 74 11.54 -3.40 -1.07
N ASP A 75 11.67 -3.62 -2.38
CA ASP A 75 12.95 -3.90 -3.01
C ASP A 75 13.68 -2.58 -3.34
N PRO A 76 14.81 -2.27 -2.67
CA PRO A 76 15.56 -1.05 -2.92
C PRO A 76 16.45 -1.11 -4.17
N LEU A 77 16.68 -2.31 -4.73
CA LEU A 77 17.52 -2.46 -5.91
C LEU A 77 16.80 -1.88 -7.12
N ASN A 78 17.57 -1.24 -7.99
CA ASN A 78 17.06 -0.60 -9.21
C ASN A 78 15.85 0.33 -8.94
N TYR A 79 15.87 1.01 -7.78
CA TYR A 79 14.80 1.94 -7.39
C TYR A 79 14.68 3.09 -8.41
N PRO A 80 13.45 3.48 -8.83
CA PRO A 80 12.17 3.01 -8.29
C PRO A 80 11.61 1.76 -9.00
N ASN A 81 12.27 1.21 -10.04
CA ASN A 81 11.69 0.23 -10.94
C ASN A 81 11.14 -1.01 -10.22
N ASN A 82 11.93 -1.66 -9.34
CA ASN A 82 11.48 -2.88 -8.66
C ASN A 82 10.31 -2.64 -7.72
N ALA A 83 10.35 -1.55 -6.94
CA ALA A 83 9.22 -1.16 -6.08
C ALA A 83 7.97 -0.80 -6.90
N TYR A 84 8.16 -0.09 -8.02
CA TYR A 84 7.09 0.32 -8.94
C TYR A 84 6.38 -0.87 -9.58
N VAL A 85 7.12 -1.85 -10.12
CA VAL A 85 6.52 -3.03 -10.74
C VAL A 85 5.90 -4.00 -9.74
N GLY A 86 5.87 -3.65 -8.44
CA GLY A 86 5.07 -4.33 -7.45
C GLY A 86 5.80 -4.81 -6.20
N LEU A 87 7.13 -4.81 -6.14
CA LEU A 87 7.88 -5.28 -4.97
C LEU A 87 7.87 -4.26 -3.83
N SER A 88 6.70 -4.02 -3.26
CA SER A 88 6.51 -3.17 -2.07
C SER A 88 5.16 -3.39 -1.41
N GLY A 89 5.13 -3.35 -0.08
CA GLY A 89 3.92 -3.59 0.70
C GLY A 89 3.97 -2.96 2.09
N ILE A 90 3.09 -3.42 2.99
CA ILE A 90 2.87 -2.81 4.30
C ILE A 90 3.11 -3.82 5.42
N ILE A 91 3.86 -3.38 6.45
CA ILE A 91 3.88 -3.99 7.79
C ILE A 91 3.02 -3.10 8.70
N ALA A 92 1.93 -3.66 9.22
CA ALA A 92 1.05 -3.00 10.18
C ALA A 92 1.48 -3.35 11.61
N VAL A 93 1.82 -2.35 12.40
CA VAL A 93 2.11 -2.50 13.82
C VAL A 93 0.94 -1.99 14.65
N GLY A 94 0.41 -2.83 15.55
CA GLY A 94 -0.73 -2.51 16.40
C GLY A 94 -2.09 -2.71 15.72
N SER A 95 -2.17 -3.60 14.73
CA SER A 95 -3.43 -3.96 14.06
C SER A 95 -4.36 -4.75 14.99
N ASN A 96 -5.65 -4.66 14.71
CA ASN A 96 -6.72 -5.40 15.39
C ASN A 96 -7.56 -6.17 14.36
N SER A 97 -8.64 -6.83 14.80
CA SER A 97 -9.54 -7.59 13.92
C SER A 97 -10.29 -6.71 12.90
N ASN A 98 -10.40 -5.39 13.15
CA ASN A 98 -11.04 -4.43 12.26
C ASN A 98 -10.00 -3.57 11.53
N SER A 99 -8.91 -4.18 11.09
CA SER A 99 -7.83 -3.48 10.37
C SER A 99 -7.88 -3.76 8.88
N TYR A 100 -7.70 -2.70 8.09
CA TYR A 100 -7.70 -2.73 6.64
C TYR A 100 -6.37 -2.21 6.10
N PHE A 101 -5.96 -2.70 4.90
CA PHE A 101 -4.67 -2.41 4.31
C PHE A 101 -4.87 -1.79 2.93
N TRP A 102 -4.28 -0.61 2.72
CA TRP A 102 -4.36 0.12 1.45
C TRP A 102 -2.97 0.42 0.92
N ASN A 103 -2.41 -0.56 0.19
CA ASN A 103 -1.18 -0.35 -0.58
C ASN A 103 -1.53 0.29 -1.93
N ILE A 104 -1.38 1.61 -1.99
CA ILE A 104 -1.72 2.43 -3.15
C ILE A 104 -0.59 2.34 -4.17
N LYS A 105 -0.96 2.12 -5.43
CA LYS A 105 -0.05 2.12 -6.57
C LYS A 105 -0.71 2.73 -7.81
N ASP A 106 0.13 3.33 -8.61
CA ASP A 106 -0.18 3.80 -9.95
C ASP A 106 0.75 3.13 -10.95
N HIS A 107 0.29 2.95 -12.18
CA HIS A 107 1.01 2.26 -13.24
C HIS A 107 0.82 2.97 -14.57
N GLN A 108 1.87 3.00 -15.37
CA GLN A 108 1.81 3.33 -16.79
C GLN A 108 2.15 2.06 -17.58
N LEU A 109 1.20 1.55 -18.36
CA LEU A 109 1.32 0.26 -19.02
C LEU A 109 2.60 0.13 -19.85
N THR A 110 2.92 1.19 -20.60
CA THR A 110 4.14 1.24 -21.43
C THR A 110 5.43 1.22 -20.60
N TRP A 111 5.42 1.79 -19.37
CA TRP A 111 6.55 1.71 -18.43
C TRP A 111 6.72 0.31 -17.86
N ASN A 112 5.62 -0.32 -17.45
CA ASN A 112 5.64 -1.71 -16.97
C ASN A 112 6.23 -2.64 -18.03
N ASP A 113 5.79 -2.51 -19.29
CA ASP A 113 6.29 -3.32 -20.40
C ASP A 113 7.76 -3.03 -20.72
N SER A 114 8.18 -1.76 -20.67
CA SER A 114 9.59 -1.37 -20.89
C SER A 114 10.50 -1.96 -19.83
N ILE A 115 10.12 -1.85 -18.55
CA ILE A 115 10.88 -2.40 -17.42
C ILE A 115 10.94 -3.93 -17.49
N ALA A 116 9.84 -4.59 -17.85
CA ALA A 116 9.79 -6.05 -18.04
C ALA A 116 10.79 -6.54 -19.10
N ASN A 117 11.06 -5.73 -20.12
CA ASN A 117 12.01 -6.02 -21.17
C ASN A 117 13.43 -5.51 -20.87
N GLY A 118 13.70 -5.06 -19.64
CA GLY A 118 15.01 -4.58 -19.20
C GLY A 118 15.39 -3.21 -19.75
N ASN A 119 14.43 -2.45 -20.29
CA ASN A 119 14.68 -1.11 -20.83
C ASN A 119 14.60 -0.04 -19.73
N ASN A 120 15.39 1.00 -19.88
CA ASN A 120 15.29 2.19 -19.04
C ASN A 120 14.05 3.01 -19.41
N VAL A 121 13.43 3.61 -18.40
CA VAL A 121 12.31 4.54 -18.54
C VAL A 121 12.71 5.94 -18.06
N ASN A 122 12.13 6.97 -18.68
CA ASN A 122 12.36 8.35 -18.25
C ASN A 122 11.25 8.80 -17.30
N TRP A 123 11.50 8.70 -16.01
CA TRP A 123 10.53 9.04 -14.95
C TRP A 123 10.01 10.48 -15.01
N SER A 124 10.72 11.42 -15.66
CA SER A 124 10.23 12.78 -15.87
C SER A 124 9.00 12.85 -16.79
N ASN A 125 8.78 11.81 -17.60
CA ASN A 125 7.66 11.70 -18.53
C ASN A 125 6.59 10.70 -18.01
N TYR A 126 6.64 10.34 -16.74
CA TYR A 126 5.70 9.42 -16.14
C TYR A 126 4.29 10.01 -16.11
N TYR A 127 3.35 9.26 -16.69
CA TYR A 127 1.94 9.63 -16.73
C TYR A 127 1.09 8.36 -16.55
N PRO A 128 0.69 8.04 -15.31
CA PRO A 128 -0.01 6.79 -15.02
C PRO A 128 -1.38 6.72 -15.67
N ASP A 129 -1.77 5.53 -16.11
CA ASP A 129 -3.05 5.20 -16.74
C ASP A 129 -3.85 4.15 -15.98
N TYR A 130 -3.25 3.47 -14.98
CA TYR A 130 -3.91 2.53 -14.08
C TYR A 130 -3.57 2.82 -12.63
N PHE A 131 -4.59 2.68 -11.76
CA PHE A 131 -4.50 3.04 -10.34
C PHE A 131 -5.15 1.95 -9.50
N THR A 132 -4.43 1.48 -8.47
CA THR A 132 -4.82 0.31 -7.70
C THR A 132 -4.66 0.53 -6.20
N ILE A 133 -5.45 -0.20 -5.41
CA ILE A 133 -5.18 -0.48 -4.01
C ILE A 133 -5.04 -2.00 -3.88
N ASN A 134 -3.97 -2.47 -3.24
CA ASN A 134 -3.64 -3.90 -3.11
C ASN A 134 -3.57 -4.64 -4.46
N GLY A 135 -3.15 -3.96 -5.54
CA GLY A 135 -3.10 -4.53 -6.88
C GLY A 135 -4.46 -4.70 -7.56
N GLN A 136 -5.53 -4.14 -6.99
CA GLN A 136 -6.89 -4.18 -7.52
C GLN A 136 -7.42 -2.78 -7.81
N SER A 137 -8.27 -2.66 -8.82
CA SER A 137 -9.04 -1.46 -9.13
C SER A 137 -10.54 -1.75 -9.05
N ASN A 138 -11.38 -0.71 -9.08
CA ASN A 138 -12.82 -0.90 -9.13
C ASN A 138 -13.23 -1.67 -10.43
N PRO A 139 -14.18 -2.65 -10.37
CA PRO A 139 -14.98 -3.03 -9.19
C PRO A 139 -14.31 -4.06 -8.27
N ASN A 140 -13.20 -4.68 -8.68
CA ASN A 140 -12.60 -5.81 -7.97
C ASN A 140 -12.08 -5.45 -6.56
N ILE A 141 -11.63 -4.21 -6.35
CA ILE A 141 -11.19 -3.73 -5.05
C ILE A 141 -12.30 -3.85 -3.97
N ASN A 142 -13.58 -3.72 -4.37
CA ASN A 142 -14.71 -3.89 -3.45
C ASN A 142 -14.98 -5.35 -3.07
N LEU A 143 -14.31 -6.31 -3.73
CA LEU A 143 -14.34 -7.72 -3.37
C LEU A 143 -13.18 -8.10 -2.44
N ASP A 144 -12.17 -7.25 -2.32
CA ASP A 144 -11.05 -7.46 -1.38
C ASP A 144 -11.48 -7.11 0.05
N THR A 145 -11.75 -8.13 0.86
CA THR A 145 -12.17 -7.99 2.26
C THR A 145 -11.11 -7.33 3.16
N THR A 146 -9.88 -7.19 2.70
CA THR A 146 -8.83 -6.48 3.42
C THR A 146 -8.66 -5.03 2.97
N ALA A 147 -9.33 -4.63 1.88
CA ALA A 147 -9.38 -3.26 1.40
C ALA A 147 -10.73 -2.59 1.68
N ARG A 148 -11.84 -3.26 1.31
CA ARG A 148 -13.19 -2.73 1.53
C ARG A 148 -13.52 -2.74 3.02
N VAL A 149 -13.62 -1.56 3.61
CA VAL A 149 -13.98 -1.40 5.01
C VAL A 149 -15.44 -1.79 5.22
N THR A 150 -15.68 -2.70 6.17
CA THR A 150 -17.00 -3.08 6.65
C THR A 150 -17.02 -3.05 8.16
N GLY A 151 -18.15 -2.68 8.77
CA GLY A 151 -18.25 -2.62 10.23
C GLY A 151 -19.60 -2.09 10.69
N PHE A 152 -19.69 -1.80 11.98
CA PHE A 152 -20.88 -1.26 12.62
C PHE A 152 -20.62 0.15 13.16
N VAL A 153 -21.70 0.92 13.36
CA VAL A 153 -21.63 2.20 14.06
C VAL A 153 -20.96 2.00 15.42
N GLY A 154 -19.96 2.83 15.73
CA GLY A 154 -19.19 2.77 16.97
C GLY A 154 -17.98 1.84 16.96
N ASP A 155 -17.76 1.05 15.91
CA ASP A 155 -16.56 0.24 15.78
C ASP A 155 -15.29 1.09 15.72
N THR A 156 -14.20 0.58 16.27
CA THR A 156 -12.87 1.16 16.06
C THR A 156 -12.19 0.47 14.90
N ILE A 157 -12.17 1.14 13.75
CA ILE A 157 -11.62 0.64 12.49
C ILE A 157 -10.27 1.29 12.24
N LEU A 158 -9.25 0.49 11.93
CA LEU A 158 -7.91 0.97 11.59
C LEU A 158 -7.64 0.76 10.09
N ILE A 159 -7.11 1.79 9.43
CA ILE A 159 -6.72 1.72 8.01
C ILE A 159 -5.23 2.01 7.92
N TYR A 160 -4.46 0.99 7.53
CA TYR A 160 -3.04 1.06 7.27
C TYR A 160 -2.83 1.38 5.79
N MET A 161 -2.48 2.62 5.51
CA MET A 161 -2.37 3.15 4.16
C MET A 161 -0.91 3.49 3.85
N ALA A 162 -0.46 3.13 2.65
CA ALA A 162 0.85 3.52 2.12
C ALA A 162 0.76 3.77 0.62
N ASN A 163 1.43 4.81 0.14
CA ASN A 163 1.63 5.04 -1.28
C ASN A 163 2.98 4.46 -1.71
N THR A 164 2.96 3.38 -2.44
CA THR A 164 4.15 2.74 -3.02
C THR A 164 4.22 2.88 -4.55
N GLY A 165 3.39 3.75 -5.12
CA GLY A 165 3.42 4.19 -6.50
C GLY A 165 4.44 5.31 -6.75
N GLN A 166 4.35 5.95 -7.91
CA GLN A 166 5.25 7.01 -8.37
C GLN A 166 4.52 8.35 -8.61
N ALA A 167 3.23 8.42 -8.28
CA ALA A 167 2.45 9.65 -8.23
C ALA A 167 2.01 9.98 -6.80
N GLU A 168 1.74 11.26 -6.52
CA GLU A 168 1.10 11.67 -5.26
C GLU A 168 -0.42 11.48 -5.38
N HIS A 169 -1.05 11.04 -4.30
CA HIS A 169 -2.47 10.78 -4.22
C HIS A 169 -3.13 11.57 -3.09
N SER A 170 -4.43 11.79 -3.17
CA SER A 170 -5.22 12.47 -2.13
C SER A 170 -6.49 11.67 -1.84
N ILE A 171 -6.41 10.73 -0.92
CA ILE A 171 -7.52 9.83 -0.60
C ILE A 171 -8.58 10.56 0.21
N HIS A 172 -9.79 10.60 -0.33
CA HIS A 172 -10.95 11.30 0.24
C HIS A 172 -12.04 10.33 0.66
N PHE A 173 -12.51 10.53 1.89
CA PHE A 173 -13.59 9.76 2.52
C PHE A 173 -14.90 10.58 2.46
N HIS A 174 -15.91 10.03 1.82
CA HIS A 174 -17.25 10.60 1.93
C HIS A 174 -17.90 10.19 3.26
N GLY A 175 -18.62 11.11 3.85
CA GLY A 175 -19.47 10.88 5.03
C GLY A 175 -18.72 10.80 6.36
N TYR A 176 -17.40 10.61 6.39
CA TYR A 176 -16.63 10.43 7.61
C TYR A 176 -15.34 11.25 7.63
N HIS A 177 -14.86 11.50 8.85
CA HIS A 177 -13.51 11.95 9.12
C HIS A 177 -12.73 10.84 9.84
N CYS A 178 -11.46 10.68 9.53
CA CYS A 178 -10.57 9.75 10.21
C CYS A 178 -9.54 10.51 11.05
N ASN A 179 -9.22 9.99 12.22
CA ASN A 179 -8.15 10.49 13.07
C ASN A 179 -6.80 9.88 12.65
N ILE A 180 -5.77 10.71 12.53
CA ILE A 180 -4.41 10.26 12.21
C ILE A 180 -3.77 9.71 13.49
N LEU A 181 -3.47 8.41 13.52
CA LEU A 181 -2.72 7.75 14.60
C LEU A 181 -1.22 7.68 14.29
N PHE A 182 -0.85 7.64 13.02
CA PHE A 182 0.53 7.64 12.55
C PHE A 182 0.65 8.35 11.20
N SER A 183 1.73 9.08 11.00
CA SER A 183 2.12 9.67 9.72
C SER A 183 3.65 9.62 9.60
N SER A 184 4.15 8.97 8.56
CA SER A 184 5.59 8.78 8.36
C SER A 184 6.32 10.08 8.02
N TYR A 185 5.68 11.02 7.32
CA TYR A 185 6.29 12.29 6.92
C TYR A 185 5.88 13.49 7.80
N LYS A 186 4.75 13.40 8.49
CA LYS A 186 4.20 14.52 9.27
C LYS A 186 3.76 14.06 10.66
N PRO A 187 4.69 13.69 11.56
CA PRO A 187 4.33 13.26 12.92
C PRO A 187 3.50 14.29 13.69
N SER A 188 3.66 15.59 13.39
CA SER A 188 2.85 16.68 13.96
C SER A 188 1.37 16.67 13.54
N HIS A 189 1.00 15.83 12.61
CA HIS A 189 -0.40 15.63 12.19
C HIS A 189 -1.13 14.55 13.02
N VAL A 190 -0.41 13.76 13.82
CA VAL A 190 -1.04 12.78 14.73
C VAL A 190 -2.03 13.50 15.65
N GLY A 191 -3.22 12.89 15.81
CA GLY A 191 -4.35 13.45 16.54
C GLY A 191 -5.27 14.36 15.74
N ARG A 192 -4.90 14.76 14.51
CA ARG A 192 -5.81 15.53 13.65
C ARG A 192 -6.87 14.65 13.02
N SER A 193 -8.08 15.19 12.88
CA SER A 193 -9.19 14.57 12.18
C SER A 193 -9.37 15.22 10.81
N LYS A 194 -9.48 14.40 9.75
CA LYS A 194 -9.61 14.85 8.36
C LYS A 194 -10.45 13.86 7.56
N ASP A 195 -10.96 14.33 6.43
CA ASP A 195 -11.65 13.51 5.40
C ASP A 195 -10.78 13.28 4.15
N THR A 196 -9.72 14.08 3.98
CA THR A 196 -8.83 14.01 2.80
C THR A 196 -7.38 13.95 3.24
N PHE A 197 -6.67 12.95 2.73
CA PHE A 197 -5.30 12.62 3.10
C PHE A 197 -4.39 12.66 1.87
N PRO A 198 -3.62 13.75 1.67
CA PRO A 198 -2.53 13.74 0.70
C PRO A 198 -1.47 12.72 1.12
N VAL A 199 -1.11 11.83 0.21
CA VAL A 199 -0.14 10.74 0.44
C VAL A 199 0.95 10.82 -0.62
N LYS A 200 2.13 11.26 -0.21
CA LYS A 200 3.30 11.35 -1.08
C LYS A 200 3.87 9.98 -1.41
N ILE A 201 4.72 9.93 -2.43
CA ILE A 201 5.48 8.73 -2.77
C ILE A 201 6.24 8.23 -1.54
N MET A 202 6.09 6.94 -1.23
CA MET A 202 6.67 6.29 -0.06
C MET A 202 6.25 6.91 1.29
N GLU A 203 5.10 7.58 1.36
CA GLU A 203 4.45 8.03 2.60
C GLU A 203 3.42 7.02 3.07
N SER A 204 3.25 6.94 4.39
CA SER A 204 2.26 6.04 5.00
C SER A 204 1.55 6.67 6.19
N TYR A 205 0.34 6.18 6.45
CA TYR A 205 -0.53 6.58 7.55
C TYR A 205 -1.12 5.37 8.27
N VAL A 206 -1.45 5.54 9.55
CA VAL A 206 -2.49 4.76 10.23
C VAL A 206 -3.61 5.71 10.56
N LEU A 207 -4.79 5.42 10.02
CA LEU A 207 -6.01 6.19 10.22
C LEU A 207 -6.96 5.39 11.10
N MET A 208 -7.61 6.07 12.04
CA MET A 208 -8.69 5.51 12.86
C MET A 208 -10.01 6.12 12.43
N LEU A 209 -10.93 5.28 12.03
CA LEU A 209 -12.32 5.62 11.76
C LEU A 209 -13.21 5.05 12.86
N ILE A 210 -14.06 5.91 13.45
CA ILE A 210 -15.16 5.49 14.33
C ILE A 210 -16.44 5.98 13.66
N PRO A 211 -17.17 5.10 12.95
CA PRO A 211 -18.38 5.49 12.24
C PRO A 211 -19.48 5.94 13.21
N ASP A 212 -20.13 7.06 12.90
CA ASP A 212 -21.22 7.62 13.72
C ASP A 212 -22.62 7.41 13.11
N LYS A 213 -22.68 6.86 11.90
CA LYS A 213 -23.94 6.59 11.16
C LYS A 213 -23.78 5.42 10.20
N PRO A 214 -24.84 4.62 9.94
CA PRO A 214 -24.80 3.54 8.97
C PRO A 214 -24.88 4.10 7.53
N GLY A 215 -24.50 3.28 6.56
CA GLY A 215 -24.62 3.57 5.13
C GLY A 215 -23.47 3.03 4.31
N GLU A 216 -23.55 3.24 3.01
CA GLU A 216 -22.48 2.96 2.07
C GLU A 216 -21.91 4.27 1.54
N TYR A 217 -20.61 4.49 1.75
CA TYR A 217 -19.94 5.75 1.47
C TYR A 217 -18.74 5.54 0.56
N PRO A 218 -18.61 6.32 -0.54
CA PRO A 218 -17.45 6.24 -1.40
C PRO A 218 -16.16 6.67 -0.70
N VAL A 219 -15.06 6.03 -1.08
CA VAL A 219 -13.70 6.52 -0.86
C VAL A 219 -12.98 6.47 -2.20
N HIS A 220 -12.32 7.54 -2.56
CA HIS A 220 -11.60 7.63 -3.82
C HIS A 220 -10.45 8.64 -3.77
N ASP A 221 -9.55 8.58 -4.74
CA ASP A 221 -8.58 9.64 -4.93
C ASP A 221 -9.28 10.93 -5.39
N HIS A 222 -8.95 12.05 -4.79
CA HIS A 222 -9.46 13.36 -5.16
C HIS A 222 -8.88 13.87 -6.50
N ASN A 223 -7.77 13.29 -6.96
CA ASN A 223 -7.35 13.40 -8.34
C ASN A 223 -8.23 12.48 -9.20
N LEU A 224 -9.18 13.07 -9.93
CA LEU A 224 -10.17 12.31 -10.70
C LEU A 224 -9.59 11.44 -11.81
N LEU A 225 -8.36 11.70 -12.26
CA LEU A 225 -7.67 10.80 -13.17
C LEU A 225 -7.46 9.43 -12.53
N SER A 226 -7.10 9.40 -11.24
CA SER A 226 -6.82 8.15 -10.51
C SER A 226 -8.09 7.32 -10.22
N VAL A 227 -9.27 7.87 -10.45
CA VAL A 227 -10.55 7.12 -10.38
C VAL A 227 -10.84 6.40 -11.69
N THR A 228 -10.01 6.60 -12.72
CA THR A 228 -10.12 5.92 -14.01
C THR A 228 -9.12 4.76 -14.13
N GLY A 229 -9.39 3.82 -15.02
CA GLY A 229 -8.47 2.76 -15.44
C GLY A 229 -8.40 2.76 -16.97
N GLY A 230 -7.23 3.04 -17.55
CA GLY A 230 -7.09 3.25 -18.99
C GLY A 230 -8.01 4.36 -19.52
N GLY A 231 -8.26 5.40 -18.71
CA GLY A 231 -9.14 6.51 -19.05
C GLY A 231 -10.65 6.26 -18.86
N LEU A 232 -11.04 5.07 -18.39
CA LEU A 232 -12.46 4.73 -18.20
C LEU A 232 -12.86 4.86 -16.71
N TYR A 233 -13.85 5.71 -16.43
CA TYR A 233 -14.45 5.86 -15.11
C TYR A 233 -15.51 4.77 -14.87
N PRO A 234 -15.62 4.19 -13.65
CA PRO A 234 -14.83 4.40 -12.43
C PRO A 234 -13.80 3.26 -12.18
N PHE A 235 -13.05 2.81 -13.20
CA PHE A 235 -12.20 1.61 -13.14
C PHE A 235 -10.81 1.84 -12.49
N GLY A 236 -10.66 2.85 -11.64
CA GLY A 236 -9.44 3.15 -10.88
C GLY A 236 -9.60 2.94 -9.36
N MET A 237 -8.97 3.83 -8.57
CA MET A 237 -9.05 3.84 -7.11
C MET A 237 -10.39 4.43 -6.63
N PHE A 238 -11.40 3.59 -6.63
CA PHE A 238 -12.73 3.87 -6.13
C PHE A 238 -13.26 2.65 -5.37
N LEU A 239 -13.50 2.80 -4.08
CA LEU A 239 -14.08 1.77 -3.24
C LEU A 239 -15.19 2.35 -2.35
N THR A 240 -15.92 1.49 -1.67
CA THR A 240 -16.97 1.90 -0.74
C THR A 240 -16.69 1.37 0.66
N LEU A 241 -17.03 2.17 1.66
CA LEU A 241 -17.18 1.73 3.07
C LEU A 241 -18.62 1.27 3.27
N LEU A 242 -18.83 0.13 3.89
CA LEU A 242 -20.16 -0.39 4.24
C LEU A 242 -20.30 -0.47 5.77
N ILE A 243 -21.07 0.44 6.35
CA ILE A 243 -21.31 0.51 7.79
C ILE A 243 -22.77 0.17 8.07
N GLN A 244 -22.99 -0.70 9.05
CA GLN A 244 -24.29 -1.21 9.48
C GLN A 244 -24.68 -0.66 10.85
#